data_45d7a1e644897cdfeedf7b402925e685
#
_entry.id   45d7a1e644897cdfeedf7b402925e685
#
_cell.length_a   1.000
_cell.length_b   1.000
_cell.length_c   1.000
_cell.angle_alpha   90.00
_cell.angle_beta   90.00
_cell.angle_gamma   90.00
#
_symmetry.space_group_name_H-M   'P 1'
#
loop_
_entity.id
_entity.type
_entity.pdbx_description
1 polymer ?
#
loop_
_entity_poly.entity_id
_entity_poly.type
_entity_poly.pdbx_seq_one_letter_code
_entity_poly.pdbx_strand_id
1 'polypeptide(L)'
;FDWSKEVNTSIPEYYKWTQWLFLQLYNNNLAYQKEAMVNWDPIDQTVLANEQVKSDGTSDRSGAEVIQKPLKQWFFKITDYAEELLNFDHIKWPKKTMLMQKNWIGKSSGAIIDFKIDDCDSSVKVFTTRPDTLFGSTYMVISPEHDLVKNITTRDNIKIVEEYCRHASKKSELQRLDLNKDKT
;
A
#
# COMPACT_ATOMS: atom_id res chain seq x y z
N PHE A 1 39.04 -8.52 -21.31
CA PHE A 1 38.34 -7.74 -20.28
C PHE A 1 39.34 -6.93 -19.47
N ASP A 2 38.97 -5.70 -19.12
CA ASP A 2 39.82 -4.86 -18.25
C ASP A 2 39.30 -4.98 -16.79
N TRP A 3 39.93 -5.83 -16.01
CA TRP A 3 39.53 -6.09 -14.61
C TRP A 3 39.79 -4.89 -13.68
N SER A 4 40.53 -3.86 -14.13
CA SER A 4 40.67 -2.61 -13.37
C SER A 4 39.34 -1.79 -13.32
N LYS A 5 38.38 -2.15 -14.17
CA LYS A 5 37.06 -1.54 -14.25
C LYS A 5 35.97 -2.37 -13.56
N GLU A 6 36.38 -3.39 -12.80
CA GLU A 6 35.41 -4.14 -11.98
C GLU A 6 34.76 -3.25 -10.94
N VAL A 7 33.45 -3.40 -10.80
CA VAL A 7 32.63 -2.69 -9.82
C VAL A 7 31.99 -3.68 -8.87
N ASN A 8 32.27 -3.56 -7.59
CA ASN A 8 31.62 -4.32 -6.53
C ASN A 8 30.74 -3.39 -5.69
N THR A 9 29.43 -3.55 -5.79
CA THR A 9 28.45 -2.67 -5.12
C THR A 9 28.36 -2.89 -3.62
N SER A 10 28.91 -3.98 -3.09
CA SER A 10 28.86 -4.34 -1.66
C SER A 10 30.07 -3.89 -0.85
N ILE A 11 31.06 -3.22 -1.47
CA ILE A 11 32.21 -2.65 -0.76
C ILE A 11 31.94 -1.20 -0.30
N PRO A 12 32.55 -0.76 0.83
CA PRO A 12 32.35 0.58 1.39
C PRO A 12 32.65 1.71 0.40
N GLU A 13 33.67 1.56 -0.43
CA GLU A 13 34.08 2.55 -1.44
C GLU A 13 32.98 2.83 -2.46
N TYR A 14 32.11 1.84 -2.70
CA TYR A 14 30.95 1.99 -3.59
C TYR A 14 29.71 2.42 -2.85
N TYR A 15 29.26 1.69 -1.81
CA TYR A 15 27.96 1.97 -1.17
C TYR A 15 27.96 3.26 -0.36
N LYS A 16 29.09 3.86 -0.03
CA LYS A 16 29.15 5.19 0.59
C LYS A 16 28.34 6.24 -0.18
N TRP A 17 28.26 6.10 -1.52
CA TRP A 17 27.50 7.03 -2.35
C TRP A 17 26.00 6.84 -2.20
N THR A 18 25.53 5.60 -2.03
CA THR A 18 24.14 5.31 -1.69
C THR A 18 23.79 5.88 -0.32
N GLN A 19 24.66 5.73 0.66
CA GLN A 19 24.50 6.32 1.99
C GLN A 19 24.49 7.85 1.94
N TRP A 20 25.38 8.43 1.15
CA TRP A 20 25.42 9.89 0.95
C TRP A 20 24.10 10.39 0.34
N LEU A 21 23.61 9.74 -0.71
CA LEU A 21 22.33 10.09 -1.33
C LEU A 21 21.18 10.01 -0.32
N PHE A 22 21.13 8.94 0.47
CA PHE A 22 20.14 8.81 1.55
C PHE A 22 20.20 9.98 2.52
N LEU A 23 21.39 10.37 2.95
CA LEU A 23 21.58 11.52 3.84
C LEU A 23 21.14 12.84 3.20
N GLN A 24 21.33 13.02 1.89
CA GLN A 24 20.77 14.20 1.19
C GLN A 24 19.24 14.20 1.25
N LEU A 25 18.59 13.07 1.01
CA LEU A 25 17.13 12.97 1.12
C LEU A 25 16.66 13.22 2.55
N TYR A 26 17.34 12.66 3.54
CA TYR A 26 17.02 12.85 4.95
C TYR A 26 17.18 14.33 5.39
N ASN A 27 18.30 14.97 5.07
CA ASN A 27 18.59 16.36 5.42
C ASN A 27 17.62 17.35 4.76
N ASN A 28 17.03 16.96 3.61
CA ASN A 28 15.98 17.75 2.94
C ASN A 28 14.55 17.33 3.33
N ASN A 29 14.37 16.58 4.43
CA ASN A 29 13.07 16.11 4.93
C ASN A 29 12.28 15.23 3.93
N LEU A 30 12.97 14.60 2.97
CA LEU A 30 12.37 13.68 1.99
C LEU A 30 12.36 12.23 2.46
N ALA A 31 13.15 11.89 3.48
CA ALA A 31 13.15 10.58 4.13
C ALA A 31 12.68 10.72 5.58
N TYR A 32 11.81 9.82 6.02
CA TYR A 32 11.26 9.79 7.37
C TYR A 32 11.01 8.36 7.83
N GLN A 33 10.80 8.19 9.14
CA GLN A 33 10.45 6.88 9.71
C GLN A 33 9.00 6.88 10.21
N LYS A 34 8.31 5.78 9.94
CA LYS A 34 7.01 5.47 10.57
C LYS A 34 6.87 3.98 10.79
N GLU A 35 5.95 3.59 11.68
CA GLU A 35 5.53 2.20 11.79
C GLU A 35 4.68 1.81 10.58
N ALA A 36 4.99 0.64 10.03
CA ALA A 36 4.22 0.02 8.96
C ALA A 36 4.18 -1.49 9.15
N MET A 37 3.10 -2.10 8.72
CA MET A 37 2.99 -3.55 8.68
C MET A 37 3.95 -4.10 7.62
N VAL A 38 4.75 -5.07 8.02
CA VAL A 38 5.71 -5.74 7.14
C VAL A 38 5.51 -7.24 7.18
N ASN A 39 5.86 -7.91 6.09
CA ASN A 39 5.94 -9.37 6.07
C ASN A 39 7.19 -9.79 6.86
N TRP A 40 7.02 -10.53 7.92
CA TRP A 40 8.08 -10.96 8.81
C TRP A 40 8.28 -12.47 8.74
N ASP A 41 9.51 -12.88 8.50
CA ASP A 41 9.94 -14.26 8.59
C ASP A 41 10.42 -14.54 10.03
N PRO A 42 9.72 -15.39 10.81
CA PRO A 42 10.08 -15.64 12.21
C PRO A 42 11.31 -16.53 12.36
N ILE A 43 11.66 -17.33 11.33
CA ILE A 43 12.86 -18.19 11.33
C ILE A 43 14.10 -17.38 10.98
N ASP A 44 14.10 -16.69 9.83
CA ASP A 44 15.22 -15.88 9.40
C ASP A 44 15.31 -14.53 10.13
N GLN A 45 14.28 -14.18 10.92
CA GLN A 45 14.16 -12.93 11.68
C GLN A 45 14.40 -11.70 10.78
N THR A 46 13.78 -11.69 9.61
CA THR A 46 13.96 -10.64 8.61
C THR A 46 12.64 -10.19 8.00
N VAL A 47 12.65 -8.98 7.43
CA VAL A 47 11.54 -8.45 6.65
C VAL A 47 11.61 -9.00 5.23
N LEU A 48 10.47 -9.45 4.70
CA LEU A 48 10.33 -9.96 3.34
C LEU A 48 9.63 -8.93 2.45
N ALA A 49 10.11 -8.82 1.22
CA ALA A 49 9.36 -8.15 0.16
C ALA A 49 8.12 -8.99 -0.22
N ASN A 50 7.12 -8.36 -0.87
CA ASN A 50 5.90 -9.08 -1.26
C ASN A 50 6.19 -10.26 -2.19
N GLU A 51 7.19 -10.12 -3.06
CA GLU A 51 7.63 -11.14 -4.03
C GLU A 51 8.27 -12.36 -3.34
N GLN A 52 8.72 -12.21 -2.10
CA GLN A 52 9.33 -13.29 -1.30
C GLN A 52 8.30 -14.07 -0.48
N VAL A 53 7.04 -13.66 -0.54
CA VAL A 53 5.92 -14.38 0.08
C VAL A 53 5.22 -15.19 -1.00
N LYS A 54 5.25 -16.52 -0.85
CA LYS A 54 4.59 -17.45 -1.76
C LYS A 54 3.07 -17.34 -1.67
N SER A 55 2.38 -17.87 -2.65
CA SER A 55 0.90 -17.88 -2.72
C SER A 55 0.23 -18.65 -1.56
N ASP A 56 0.95 -19.55 -0.91
CA ASP A 56 0.50 -20.28 0.28
C ASP A 56 0.76 -19.53 1.60
N GLY A 57 1.34 -18.32 1.54
CA GLY A 57 1.65 -17.49 2.70
C GLY A 57 2.99 -17.85 3.38
N THR A 58 3.82 -18.66 2.75
CA THR A 58 5.13 -19.03 3.29
C THR A 58 6.27 -18.20 2.71
N SER A 59 7.37 -18.08 3.45
CA SER A 59 8.62 -17.46 2.99
C SER A 59 9.27 -18.30 1.88
N ASP A 60 9.74 -17.65 0.83
CA ASP A 60 10.52 -18.30 -0.24
C ASP A 60 11.90 -18.76 0.25
N ARG A 61 12.40 -18.17 1.35
CA ARG A 61 13.72 -18.43 1.92
C ARG A 61 13.69 -19.57 2.95
N SER A 62 12.95 -19.38 4.03
CA SER A 62 12.93 -20.31 5.16
C SER A 62 11.82 -21.36 5.07
N GLY A 63 10.78 -21.10 4.26
CA GLY A 63 9.55 -21.90 4.22
C GLY A 63 8.63 -21.68 5.42
N ALA A 64 8.95 -20.74 6.33
CA ALA A 64 8.13 -20.42 7.49
C ALA A 64 6.82 -19.73 7.07
N GLU A 65 5.77 -19.87 7.88
CA GLU A 65 4.56 -19.05 7.76
C GLU A 65 4.91 -17.57 8.02
N VAL A 66 4.61 -16.71 7.06
CA VAL A 66 4.90 -15.28 7.15
C VAL A 66 3.87 -14.62 8.03
N ILE A 67 4.33 -13.82 9.00
CA ILE A 67 3.47 -13.05 9.88
C ILE A 67 3.52 -11.56 9.56
N GLN A 68 2.39 -10.87 9.74
CA GLN A 68 2.34 -9.41 9.66
C GLN A 68 2.80 -8.82 11.00
N LYS A 69 3.82 -7.95 10.97
CA LYS A 69 4.39 -7.33 12.17
C LYS A 69 4.54 -5.82 11.96
N PRO A 70 4.10 -4.97 12.90
CA PRO A 70 4.39 -3.55 12.84
C PRO A 70 5.86 -3.31 13.18
N LEU A 71 6.58 -2.70 12.25
CA LEU A 71 7.97 -2.31 12.45
C LEU A 71 8.21 -0.88 11.96
N LYS A 72 9.14 -0.20 12.62
CA LYS A 72 9.58 1.12 12.22
C LYS A 72 10.43 1.02 10.96
N GLN A 73 9.96 1.64 9.87
CA GLN A 73 10.56 1.58 8.53
C GLN A 73 10.87 2.97 8.00
N TRP A 74 11.84 3.05 7.08
CA TRP A 74 12.13 4.25 6.32
C TRP A 74 11.17 4.41 5.14
N PHE A 75 10.72 5.63 4.92
CA PHE A 75 9.86 6.02 3.80
C PHE A 75 10.43 7.26 3.12
N PHE A 76 10.21 7.37 1.81
CA PHE A 76 10.45 8.59 1.05
C PHE A 76 9.13 9.28 0.71
N LYS A 77 9.12 10.61 0.78
CA LYS A 77 7.95 11.44 0.44
C LYS A 77 7.80 11.61 -1.08
N ILE A 78 7.70 10.51 -1.80
CA ILE A 78 7.62 10.53 -3.26
C ILE A 78 6.34 11.19 -3.77
N THR A 79 5.24 11.15 -3.00
CA THR A 79 3.95 11.74 -3.36
C THR A 79 3.95 13.26 -3.36
N ASP A 80 4.89 13.91 -2.67
CA ASP A 80 5.01 15.36 -2.65
C ASP A 80 5.35 15.94 -4.05
N TYR A 81 5.92 15.11 -4.92
CA TYR A 81 6.29 15.46 -6.30
C TYR A 81 5.28 15.00 -7.35
N ALA A 82 4.15 14.44 -6.96
CA ALA A 82 3.18 13.85 -7.90
C ALA A 82 2.66 14.88 -8.92
N GLU A 83 2.35 16.10 -8.47
CA GLU A 83 1.89 17.18 -9.36
C GLU A 83 3.01 17.68 -10.29
N GLU A 84 4.21 17.84 -9.76
CA GLU A 84 5.37 18.30 -10.52
C GLU A 84 5.76 17.29 -11.61
N LEU A 85 5.66 16.00 -11.34
CA LEU A 85 5.90 14.91 -12.28
C LEU A 85 4.87 14.84 -13.42
N LEU A 86 3.77 15.58 -13.36
CA LEU A 86 2.79 15.73 -14.44
C LEU A 86 3.09 16.91 -15.35
N ASN A 87 4.06 17.77 -15.00
CA ASN A 87 4.53 18.86 -15.85
C ASN A 87 5.63 18.37 -16.78
N PHE A 88 5.38 18.42 -18.09
CA PHE A 88 6.31 17.98 -19.13
C PHE A 88 6.93 19.14 -19.94
N ASP A 89 6.72 20.41 -19.53
CA ASP A 89 7.10 21.59 -20.33
C ASP A 89 8.62 21.68 -20.57
N HIS A 90 9.39 21.10 -19.66
CA HIS A 90 10.86 21.12 -19.72
C HIS A 90 11.48 19.87 -20.37
N ILE A 91 10.66 18.90 -20.80
CA ILE A 91 11.13 17.59 -21.26
C ILE A 91 10.52 17.26 -22.63
N LYS A 92 11.38 16.95 -23.60
CA LYS A 92 10.95 16.47 -24.93
C LYS A 92 10.76 14.95 -24.91
N TRP A 93 9.73 14.48 -24.23
CA TRP A 93 9.41 13.04 -24.18
C TRP A 93 8.45 12.63 -25.30
N PRO A 94 8.55 11.37 -25.78
CA PRO A 94 7.53 10.79 -26.64
C PRO A 94 6.16 10.80 -25.96
N LYS A 95 5.08 11.03 -26.73
CA LYS A 95 3.71 11.05 -26.19
C LYS A 95 3.35 9.80 -25.40
N LYS A 96 3.84 8.62 -25.83
CA LYS A 96 3.62 7.35 -25.13
C LYS A 96 4.20 7.37 -23.71
N THR A 97 5.42 7.90 -23.54
CA THR A 97 6.09 7.99 -22.23
C THR A 97 5.35 8.94 -21.30
N MET A 98 4.91 10.10 -21.81
CA MET A 98 4.10 11.04 -21.03
C MET A 98 2.76 10.42 -20.59
N LEU A 99 2.12 9.65 -21.46
CA LEU A 99 0.87 8.96 -21.12
C LEU A 99 1.10 7.89 -20.03
N MET A 100 2.18 7.12 -20.14
CA MET A 100 2.55 6.13 -19.13
C MET A 100 2.79 6.79 -17.77
N GLN A 101 3.50 7.93 -17.73
CA GLN A 101 3.74 8.69 -16.50
C GLN A 101 2.42 9.20 -15.89
N LYS A 102 1.54 9.78 -16.71
CA LYS A 102 0.21 10.23 -16.26
C LYS A 102 -0.62 9.10 -15.67
N ASN A 103 -0.65 7.97 -16.35
CA ASN A 103 -1.40 6.80 -15.90
C ASN A 103 -0.81 6.20 -14.62
N TRP A 104 0.51 6.21 -14.48
CA TRP A 104 1.19 5.73 -13.27
C TRP A 104 0.87 6.59 -12.05
N ILE A 105 0.91 7.91 -12.20
CA ILE A 105 0.56 8.85 -11.12
C ILE A 105 -0.93 8.78 -10.80
N GLY A 106 -1.79 8.59 -11.82
CA GLY A 106 -3.20 8.32 -11.65
C GLY A 106 -3.96 9.45 -10.95
N LYS A 107 -3.64 10.72 -11.26
CA LYS A 107 -4.36 11.87 -10.70
C LYS A 107 -5.85 11.74 -10.99
N SER A 108 -6.65 11.74 -9.93
CA SER A 108 -8.11 11.75 -10.01
C SER A 108 -8.70 12.95 -9.28
N SER A 109 -9.81 13.46 -9.79
CA SER A 109 -10.57 14.55 -9.18
C SER A 109 -11.98 14.07 -8.86
N GLY A 110 -12.51 14.45 -7.71
CA GLY A 110 -13.83 13.99 -7.28
C GLY A 110 -14.29 14.73 -6.03
N ALA A 111 -15.31 14.17 -5.36
CA ALA A 111 -15.88 14.70 -4.15
C ALA A 111 -15.73 13.72 -2.98
N ILE A 112 -15.58 14.25 -1.78
CA ILE A 112 -15.69 13.48 -0.53
C ILE A 112 -17.11 13.67 -0.04
N ILE A 113 -17.80 12.55 0.19
CA ILE A 113 -19.19 12.51 0.65
C ILE A 113 -19.20 11.87 2.04
N ASP A 114 -19.87 12.54 2.98
CA ASP A 114 -20.10 12.03 4.33
C ASP A 114 -21.45 11.30 4.39
N PHE A 115 -21.41 9.99 4.63
CA PHE A 115 -22.58 9.19 4.90
C PHE A 115 -22.78 9.07 6.41
N LYS A 116 -23.85 9.64 6.92
CA LYS A 116 -24.23 9.50 8.33
C LYS A 116 -24.68 8.07 8.60
N ILE A 117 -24.36 7.58 9.79
CA ILE A 117 -24.81 6.27 10.26
C ILE A 117 -25.98 6.50 11.22
N ASP A 118 -27.08 5.83 10.97
CA ASP A 118 -28.23 5.86 11.88
C ASP A 118 -27.82 5.25 13.23
N ASP A 119 -28.35 5.81 14.32
CA ASP A 119 -28.09 5.40 15.70
C ASP A 119 -26.62 5.52 16.15
N CYS A 120 -25.77 6.28 15.41
CA CYS A 120 -24.38 6.49 15.76
C CYS A 120 -23.93 7.92 15.38
N ASP A 121 -23.20 8.62 16.26
CA ASP A 121 -22.63 9.95 15.97
C ASP A 121 -21.43 9.90 14.99
N SER A 122 -21.29 8.81 14.26
CA SER A 122 -20.18 8.60 13.32
C SER A 122 -20.66 8.74 11.88
N SER A 123 -19.73 9.01 10.99
CA SER A 123 -19.97 9.03 9.54
C SER A 123 -18.89 8.25 8.79
N VAL A 124 -19.26 7.73 7.62
CA VAL A 124 -18.32 7.12 6.67
C VAL A 124 -18.03 8.12 5.57
N LYS A 125 -16.75 8.48 5.42
CA LYS A 125 -16.28 9.37 4.34
C LYS A 125 -15.89 8.53 3.13
N VAL A 126 -16.52 8.83 1.99
CA VAL A 126 -16.28 8.13 0.73
C VAL A 126 -15.82 9.12 -0.33
N PHE A 127 -14.67 8.86 -0.95
CA PHE A 127 -14.25 9.60 -2.13
C PHE A 127 -14.87 8.96 -3.38
N THR A 128 -15.43 9.79 -4.27
CA THR A 128 -15.95 9.34 -5.56
C THR A 128 -15.57 10.31 -6.67
N THR A 129 -15.22 9.76 -7.83
CA THR A 129 -15.04 10.54 -9.06
C THR A 129 -16.35 10.80 -9.79
N ARG A 130 -17.43 10.17 -9.36
CA ARG A 130 -18.77 10.25 -9.95
C ARG A 130 -19.84 10.60 -8.90
N PRO A 131 -19.79 11.83 -8.33
CA PRO A 131 -20.79 12.25 -7.34
C PRO A 131 -22.22 12.32 -7.91
N ASP A 132 -22.35 12.43 -9.21
CA ASP A 132 -23.63 12.42 -9.94
C ASP A 132 -24.38 11.09 -9.79
N THR A 133 -23.71 9.99 -9.51
CA THR A 133 -24.31 8.67 -9.33
C THR A 133 -24.78 8.38 -7.91
N LEU A 134 -24.56 9.31 -6.97
CA LEU A 134 -24.86 9.12 -5.55
C LEU A 134 -26.32 8.70 -5.28
N PHE A 135 -27.26 9.32 -6.00
CA PHE A 135 -28.70 9.04 -5.83
C PHE A 135 -29.12 7.63 -6.24
N GLY A 136 -28.24 6.89 -6.93
CA GLY A 136 -28.45 5.48 -7.28
C GLY A 136 -27.86 4.49 -6.27
N SER A 137 -27.19 4.98 -5.22
CA SER A 137 -26.60 4.09 -4.20
C SER A 137 -27.70 3.49 -3.32
N THR A 138 -27.75 2.16 -3.26
CA THR A 138 -28.70 1.42 -2.43
C THR A 138 -28.07 0.70 -1.25
N TYR A 139 -26.75 0.57 -1.23
CA TYR A 139 -25.98 -0.03 -0.14
C TYR A 139 -24.56 0.52 -0.11
N MET A 140 -23.88 0.34 1.02
CA MET A 140 -22.48 0.69 1.22
C MET A 140 -21.69 -0.53 1.71
N VAL A 141 -20.47 -0.66 1.21
CA VAL A 141 -19.53 -1.72 1.65
C VAL A 141 -18.33 -1.05 2.30
N ILE A 142 -17.92 -1.56 3.45
CA ILE A 142 -16.71 -1.14 4.14
C ILE A 142 -15.74 -2.32 4.28
N SER A 143 -14.43 -2.01 4.35
CA SER A 143 -13.41 -3.03 4.58
C SER A 143 -13.61 -3.71 5.93
N PRO A 144 -13.39 -5.04 6.04
CA PRO A 144 -13.43 -5.75 7.32
C PRO A 144 -12.41 -5.23 8.35
N GLU A 145 -11.37 -4.56 7.91
CA GLU A 145 -10.36 -3.93 8.77
C GLU A 145 -10.71 -2.50 9.21
N HIS A 146 -11.83 -1.94 8.75
CA HIS A 146 -12.22 -0.57 9.07
C HIS A 146 -12.61 -0.44 10.55
N ASP A 147 -12.14 0.61 11.22
CA ASP A 147 -12.36 0.83 12.66
C ASP A 147 -13.82 0.87 13.06
N LEU A 148 -14.69 1.35 12.17
CA LEU A 148 -16.12 1.43 12.42
C LEU A 148 -16.82 0.06 12.45
N VAL A 149 -16.25 -1.00 11.90
CA VAL A 149 -16.89 -2.32 11.82
C VAL A 149 -17.39 -2.78 13.19
N LYS A 150 -16.58 -2.64 14.24
CA LYS A 150 -16.93 -3.02 15.59
C LYS A 150 -18.09 -2.19 16.17
N ASN A 151 -18.15 -0.90 15.80
CA ASN A 151 -19.11 0.05 16.36
C ASN A 151 -20.49 -0.05 15.71
N ILE A 152 -20.53 -0.41 14.41
CA ILE A 152 -21.78 -0.46 13.63
C ILE A 152 -22.37 -1.89 13.53
N THR A 153 -21.61 -2.90 13.96
CA THR A 153 -22.09 -4.28 13.94
C THR A 153 -23.20 -4.47 14.98
N THR A 154 -24.37 -4.92 14.53
CA THR A 154 -25.48 -5.23 15.42
C THR A 154 -25.16 -6.42 16.31
N ARG A 155 -25.74 -6.47 17.51
CA ARG A 155 -25.47 -7.52 18.52
C ARG A 155 -25.66 -8.93 17.98
N ASP A 156 -26.62 -9.13 17.11
CA ASP A 156 -26.96 -10.45 16.55
C ASP A 156 -25.91 -10.93 15.54
N ASN A 157 -25.19 -10.00 14.91
CA ASN A 157 -24.23 -10.29 13.85
C ASN A 157 -22.75 -10.29 14.31
N ILE A 158 -22.48 -9.97 15.58
CA ILE A 158 -21.09 -9.84 16.09
C ILE A 158 -20.26 -11.07 15.74
N LYS A 159 -20.74 -12.27 16.07
CA LYS A 159 -19.97 -13.52 15.85
C LYS A 159 -19.68 -13.76 14.37
N ILE A 160 -20.65 -13.54 13.50
CA ILE A 160 -20.50 -13.76 12.05
C ILE A 160 -19.51 -12.75 11.46
N VAL A 161 -19.60 -11.49 11.87
CA VAL A 161 -18.69 -10.44 11.40
C VAL A 161 -17.27 -10.65 11.90
N GLU A 162 -17.07 -11.02 13.17
CA GLU A 162 -15.76 -11.35 13.72
C GLU A 162 -15.10 -12.54 12.99
N GLU A 163 -15.88 -13.58 12.70
CA GLU A 163 -15.39 -14.71 11.94
C GLU A 163 -15.00 -14.32 10.52
N TYR A 164 -15.84 -13.51 9.84
CA TYR A 164 -15.51 -12.97 8.54
C TYR A 164 -14.23 -12.13 8.56
N CYS A 165 -14.09 -11.21 9.52
CA CYS A 165 -12.88 -10.37 9.66
C CYS A 165 -11.63 -11.24 9.86
N ARG A 166 -11.71 -12.30 10.67
CA ARG A 166 -10.62 -13.25 10.89
C ARG A 166 -10.26 -14.03 9.63
N HIS A 167 -11.24 -14.43 8.83
CA HIS A 167 -11.00 -15.07 7.53
C HIS A 167 -10.40 -14.09 6.53
N ALA A 168 -10.91 -12.87 6.46
CA ALA A 168 -10.43 -11.84 5.56
C ALA A 168 -8.97 -11.44 5.87
N SER A 169 -8.60 -11.35 7.15
CA SER A 169 -7.23 -10.98 7.55
C SER A 169 -6.16 -11.99 7.13
N LYS A 170 -6.55 -13.25 6.89
CA LYS A 170 -5.64 -14.31 6.42
C LYS A 170 -5.44 -14.32 4.90
N LYS A 171 -6.28 -13.60 4.15
CA LYS A 171 -6.19 -13.54 2.68
C LYS A 171 -5.10 -12.56 2.26
N SER A 172 -4.21 -12.99 1.34
CA SER A 172 -3.25 -12.09 0.70
C SER A 172 -3.96 -11.06 -0.19
N GLU A 173 -3.28 -9.95 -0.51
CA GLU A 173 -3.81 -8.91 -1.41
C GLU A 173 -4.17 -9.49 -2.78
N LEU A 174 -3.31 -10.34 -3.35
CA LEU A 174 -3.59 -11.06 -4.61
C LEU A 174 -4.85 -11.91 -4.51
N GLN A 175 -5.01 -12.60 -3.39
CA GLN A 175 -6.21 -13.39 -3.15
C GLN A 175 -7.47 -12.54 -3.01
N ARG A 176 -7.41 -11.32 -2.55
CA ARG A 176 -8.54 -10.40 -2.44
C ARG A 176 -8.93 -9.79 -3.80
N LEU A 177 -7.96 -9.63 -4.71
CA LEU A 177 -8.17 -9.07 -6.05
C LEU A 177 -8.63 -10.10 -7.08
N ASP A 178 -8.59 -11.39 -6.77
CA ASP A 178 -9.00 -12.45 -7.68
C ASP A 178 -10.52 -12.43 -7.90
N LEU A 179 -10.92 -12.02 -9.11
CA LEU A 179 -12.31 -11.88 -9.51
C LEU A 179 -13.04 -13.22 -9.75
N ASN A 180 -12.30 -14.33 -9.85
CA ASN A 180 -12.82 -15.67 -10.17
C ASN A 180 -13.15 -16.50 -8.93
N LYS A 181 -13.09 -15.92 -7.72
CA LYS A 181 -13.42 -16.63 -6.49
C LYS A 181 -14.89 -16.64 -6.19
N ASP A 182 -15.31 -17.73 -5.55
CA ASP A 182 -16.62 -17.85 -4.92
C ASP A 182 -16.78 -16.68 -3.92
N LYS A 183 -17.82 -15.92 -4.13
CA LYS A 183 -18.20 -14.82 -3.22
C LYS A 183 -18.79 -15.46 -1.96
N THR A 184 -18.15 -15.22 -0.84
CA THR A 184 -18.69 -15.60 0.48
C THR A 184 -19.65 -14.55 0.96
#